data_1d2b4a7a43cff0fb0cfd7238e20a116d
#
_entry.id   1d2b4a7a43cff0fb0cfd7238e20a116d
#
_cell.length_a   1.000
_cell.length_b   1.000
_cell.length_c   1.000
_cell.angle_alpha   90.00
_cell.angle_beta   90.00
_cell.angle_gamma   90.00
#
_symmetry.space_group_name_H-M   'P 1'
#
loop_
_entity.id
_entity.type
_entity.pdbx_description
1 polymer ?
#
loop_
_entity_poly.entity_id
_entity_poly.type
_entity_poly.pdbx_seq_one_letter_code
_entity_poly.pdbx_strand_id
1 'polypeptide(L)'
;MTVAGVHRIGLIFAMLVASATSLHAQRKVHTAYSVTPDVSVRLIASVGTVQVVGWEKDSVVVTGVVAAGSQVSLGTPGAGPTRGLKLFVESPTEQAVREGSLTVRVPRGARVWLKTGSSDVTVSEVTGGLDLNVVGGSITVHGSPRELNAESMDGAVTVDGSPSWMRVKTATGDIALRGGEDIGASTISGTIEARAGEVERAKLESTTGAIHFALALARGASVEMETHSGPIDVQLSRKSPPEIDAATVTGAIENLWSKIVPVAGREGRGMTLALGGGPLDGRIELRSFKGKITLRGM
;
A
#
# COMPACT_ATOMS: atom_id res chain seq x y z
N MET A 1 47.34 62.56 55.09
CA MET A 1 46.04 62.64 54.40
C MET A 1 46.01 61.51 53.38
N THR A 2 45.36 60.43 53.73
CA THR A 2 45.37 59.16 52.96
C THR A 2 43.94 58.86 52.55
N VAL A 3 43.68 58.79 51.27
CA VAL A 3 42.38 58.50 50.73
C VAL A 3 42.33 57.00 50.41
N ALA A 4 41.40 56.27 51.00
CA ALA A 4 41.17 54.87 50.83
C ALA A 4 40.30 54.60 49.58
N GLY A 5 40.78 53.76 48.65
CA GLY A 5 40.06 53.27 47.50
C GLY A 5 39.19 52.07 47.84
N VAL A 6 37.92 52.18 47.60
CA VAL A 6 36.94 51.08 47.78
C VAL A 6 36.84 50.24 46.45
N HIS A 7 37.30 48.99 46.48
CA HIS A 7 37.09 48.00 45.36
C HIS A 7 35.73 47.41 45.55
N ARG A 8 34.84 47.61 44.52
CA ARG A 8 33.57 46.88 44.36
C ARG A 8 33.84 45.63 43.59
N ILE A 9 33.75 44.48 44.23
CA ILE A 9 33.74 43.17 43.61
C ILE A 9 32.31 42.88 43.09
N GLY A 10 32.11 42.91 41.77
CA GLY A 10 30.87 42.52 41.13
C GLY A 10 30.78 40.99 41.05
N LEU A 11 29.84 40.41 41.78
CA LEU A 11 29.52 38.97 41.67
C LEU A 11 28.68 38.78 40.40
N ILE A 12 29.24 38.11 39.36
CA ILE A 12 28.49 37.68 38.20
C ILE A 12 27.85 36.33 38.55
N PHE A 13 26.54 36.33 38.74
CA PHE A 13 25.75 35.11 38.94
C PHE A 13 25.48 34.50 37.55
N ALA A 14 26.25 33.51 37.16
CA ALA A 14 26.01 32.73 35.95
C ALA A 14 24.80 31.80 36.19
N MET A 15 23.65 32.17 35.62
CA MET A 15 22.43 31.35 35.64
C MET A 15 22.60 30.21 34.63
N LEU A 16 22.93 29.01 35.12
CA LEU A 16 22.95 27.78 34.33
C LEU A 16 21.49 27.40 34.02
N VAL A 17 21.03 27.72 32.81
CA VAL A 17 19.77 27.20 32.31
C VAL A 17 20.00 25.71 31.96
N ALA A 18 19.66 24.84 32.89
CA ALA A 18 19.57 23.39 32.60
C ALA A 18 18.39 23.16 31.67
N SER A 19 18.67 22.97 30.39
CA SER A 19 17.69 22.47 29.41
C SER A 19 17.31 21.08 29.84
N ALA A 20 16.19 20.91 30.52
CA ALA A 20 15.58 19.60 30.78
C ALA A 20 15.12 19.04 29.44
N THR A 21 15.96 18.23 28.82
CA THR A 21 15.52 17.35 27.73
C THR A 21 14.55 16.38 28.38
N SER A 22 13.26 16.55 28.08
CA SER A 22 12.21 15.61 28.47
C SER A 22 12.55 14.27 27.79
N LEU A 23 13.19 13.36 28.52
CA LEU A 23 13.27 11.96 28.12
C LEU A 23 11.83 11.44 28.11
N HIS A 24 11.24 11.35 26.92
CA HIS A 24 9.95 10.68 26.75
C HIS A 24 10.17 9.21 27.08
N ALA A 25 9.68 8.77 28.22
CA ALA A 25 9.81 7.39 28.66
C ALA A 25 9.03 6.48 27.70
N GLN A 26 9.73 5.64 26.96
CA GLN A 26 9.13 4.62 26.11
C GLN A 26 8.85 3.37 26.94
N ARG A 27 7.71 2.72 26.68
CA ARG A 27 7.33 1.44 27.28
C ARG A 27 7.51 0.32 26.28
N LYS A 28 8.29 -0.70 26.66
CA LYS A 28 8.42 -1.92 25.85
C LYS A 28 7.14 -2.76 25.96
N VAL A 29 6.70 -3.26 24.83
CA VAL A 29 5.61 -4.23 24.71
C VAL A 29 6.21 -5.56 24.32
N HIS A 30 5.86 -6.62 25.06
CA HIS A 30 6.19 -7.99 24.72
C HIS A 30 5.10 -8.91 25.26
N THR A 31 4.35 -9.56 24.35
CA THR A 31 3.29 -10.49 24.74
C THR A 31 3.19 -11.60 23.69
N ALA A 32 2.91 -12.83 24.15
CA ALA A 32 2.76 -14.00 23.30
C ALA A 32 1.43 -14.70 23.59
N TYR A 33 0.78 -15.22 22.54
CA TYR A 33 -0.49 -15.94 22.59
C TYR A 33 -0.37 -17.24 21.83
N SER A 34 -0.85 -18.35 22.40
CA SER A 34 -1.07 -19.58 21.65
C SER A 34 -2.33 -19.45 20.80
N VAL A 35 -2.23 -19.76 19.52
CA VAL A 35 -3.31 -19.56 18.55
C VAL A 35 -3.41 -20.75 17.61
N THR A 36 -4.51 -20.81 16.83
CA THR A 36 -4.60 -21.78 15.72
C THR A 36 -3.82 -21.27 14.50
N PRO A 37 -3.36 -22.15 13.58
CA PRO A 37 -2.62 -21.75 12.38
C PRO A 37 -3.38 -20.77 11.47
N ASP A 38 -4.72 -20.78 11.53
CA ASP A 38 -5.65 -19.97 10.75
C ASP A 38 -6.25 -18.80 11.56
N VAL A 39 -5.60 -18.38 12.62
CA VAL A 39 -6.09 -17.34 13.54
C VAL A 39 -6.49 -16.06 12.80
N SER A 40 -7.58 -15.45 13.27
CA SER A 40 -7.98 -14.09 12.85
C SER A 40 -7.43 -13.07 13.83
N VAL A 41 -6.50 -12.23 13.38
CA VAL A 41 -5.90 -11.15 14.17
C VAL A 41 -6.48 -9.82 13.73
N ARG A 42 -7.14 -9.13 14.66
CA ARG A 42 -7.61 -7.76 14.47
C ARG A 42 -6.67 -6.81 15.22
N LEU A 43 -5.97 -5.96 14.48
CA LEU A 43 -5.06 -4.97 15.01
C LEU A 43 -5.58 -3.56 14.73
N ILE A 44 -5.78 -2.79 15.78
CA ILE A 44 -6.03 -1.34 15.69
C ILE A 44 -4.86 -0.67 16.40
N ALA A 45 -4.04 0.10 15.69
CA ALA A 45 -2.83 0.65 16.24
C ALA A 45 -2.61 2.10 15.82
N SER A 46 -2.41 2.96 16.82
CA SER A 46 -1.96 4.33 16.64
C SER A 46 -0.48 4.43 17.03
N VAL A 47 0.39 4.00 16.12
CA VAL A 47 1.86 4.01 16.24
C VAL A 47 2.48 4.41 14.91
N GLY A 48 3.75 4.82 14.88
CA GLY A 48 4.42 5.29 13.66
C GLY A 48 4.69 4.18 12.65
N THR A 49 5.06 2.98 13.13
CA THR A 49 5.34 1.83 12.27
C THR A 49 4.70 0.55 12.79
N VAL A 50 4.15 -0.22 11.86
CA VAL A 50 3.61 -1.56 12.15
C VAL A 50 4.23 -2.57 11.20
N GLN A 51 4.87 -3.58 11.72
CA GLN A 51 5.37 -4.72 10.96
C GLN A 51 4.55 -5.97 11.30
N VAL A 52 4.01 -6.66 10.30
CA VAL A 52 3.37 -7.96 10.46
C VAL A 52 4.22 -8.99 9.72
N VAL A 53 4.65 -10.03 10.45
CA VAL A 53 5.56 -11.06 9.90
C VAL A 53 4.95 -12.44 10.08
N GLY A 54 4.71 -13.14 8.99
CA GLY A 54 4.29 -14.54 9.01
C GLY A 54 5.42 -15.46 9.48
N TRP A 55 5.11 -16.49 10.26
CA TRP A 55 6.06 -17.49 10.71
C TRP A 55 5.45 -18.89 10.86
N GLU A 56 6.28 -19.89 11.11
CA GLU A 56 5.88 -21.31 11.18
C GLU A 56 5.35 -21.75 12.57
N LYS A 57 5.10 -20.79 13.50
CA LYS A 57 4.68 -21.14 14.85
C LYS A 57 3.19 -20.83 15.05
N ASP A 58 2.50 -21.70 15.78
CA ASP A 58 1.10 -21.52 16.20
C ASP A 58 1.00 -20.55 17.39
N SER A 59 1.56 -19.37 17.20
CA SER A 59 1.52 -18.30 18.20
C SER A 59 1.53 -16.92 17.56
N VAL A 60 0.92 -15.95 18.23
CA VAL A 60 1.05 -14.53 17.92
C VAL A 60 1.97 -13.90 18.95
N VAL A 61 3.02 -13.25 18.50
CA VAL A 61 3.95 -12.51 19.37
C VAL A 61 3.94 -11.04 18.97
N VAL A 62 3.62 -10.19 19.94
CA VAL A 62 3.62 -8.73 19.80
C VAL A 62 4.82 -8.19 20.54
N THR A 63 5.69 -7.47 19.82
CA THR A 63 6.86 -6.78 20.38
C THR A 63 6.91 -5.36 19.88
N GLY A 64 7.52 -4.47 20.63
CA GLY A 64 7.69 -3.10 20.19
C GLY A 64 7.93 -2.12 21.31
N VAL A 65 7.79 -0.86 20.97
CA VAL A 65 7.84 0.25 21.91
C VAL A 65 6.66 1.18 21.66
N VAL A 66 6.10 1.72 22.72
CA VAL A 66 5.06 2.74 22.69
C VAL A 66 5.45 3.89 23.60
N ALA A 67 5.01 5.08 23.31
CA ALA A 67 5.27 6.24 24.15
C ALA A 67 4.58 6.10 25.51
N ALA A 68 5.08 6.79 26.51
CA ALA A 68 4.43 6.87 27.80
C ALA A 68 2.99 7.39 27.68
N GLY A 69 2.07 6.85 28.45
CA GLY A 69 0.65 7.20 28.39
C GLY A 69 -0.14 6.47 27.30
N SER A 70 0.52 5.73 26.40
CA SER A 70 -0.20 4.90 25.43
C SER A 70 -0.99 3.77 26.11
N GLN A 71 -2.23 3.58 25.69
CA GLN A 71 -3.07 2.47 26.12
C GLN A 71 -2.80 1.26 25.23
N VAL A 72 -2.50 0.13 25.87
CA VAL A 72 -2.27 -1.14 25.16
C VAL A 72 -3.23 -2.17 25.76
N SER A 73 -4.20 -2.60 24.97
CA SER A 73 -5.11 -3.68 25.29
C SER A 73 -4.83 -4.83 24.35
N LEU A 74 -4.21 -5.84 24.88
CA LEU A 74 -3.93 -7.08 24.18
C LEU A 74 -4.93 -8.08 24.71
N GLY A 75 -5.67 -8.79 23.85
CA GLY A 75 -6.73 -9.71 24.26
C GLY A 75 -6.30 -10.66 25.37
N THR A 76 -7.23 -11.13 26.15
CA THR A 76 -6.94 -12.05 27.26
C THR A 76 -6.57 -13.42 26.72
N PRO A 77 -5.40 -13.97 27.05
CA PRO A 77 -5.06 -15.35 26.71
C PRO A 77 -6.09 -16.30 27.36
N GLY A 78 -6.69 -17.16 26.56
CA GLY A 78 -7.55 -18.25 27.05
C GLY A 78 -6.73 -19.44 27.52
N ALA A 79 -7.41 -20.44 28.06
CA ALA A 79 -6.78 -21.71 28.55
C ALA A 79 -6.25 -22.61 27.41
N GLY A 80 -6.38 -22.21 26.13
CA GLY A 80 -5.94 -22.98 24.96
C GLY A 80 -5.73 -22.10 23.73
N PRO A 81 -5.38 -22.71 22.57
CA PRO A 81 -5.18 -21.97 21.34
C PRO A 81 -6.44 -21.19 20.93
N THR A 82 -6.30 -19.88 20.72
CA THR A 82 -7.42 -19.05 20.29
C THR A 82 -7.48 -18.93 18.76
N ARG A 83 -8.71 -18.83 18.21
CA ARG A 83 -8.97 -18.58 16.79
C ARG A 83 -9.13 -17.11 16.47
N GLY A 84 -9.25 -16.26 17.47
CA GLY A 84 -9.43 -14.83 17.29
C GLY A 84 -8.67 -14.02 18.32
N LEU A 85 -7.91 -13.02 17.88
CA LEU A 85 -7.15 -12.14 18.74
C LEU A 85 -7.42 -10.68 18.35
N LYS A 86 -7.75 -9.87 19.35
CA LYS A 86 -7.90 -8.42 19.18
C LYS A 86 -6.76 -7.71 19.90
N LEU A 87 -6.05 -6.88 19.18
CA LEU A 87 -4.94 -6.07 19.66
C LEU A 87 -5.31 -4.60 19.45
N PHE A 88 -5.18 -3.81 20.49
CA PHE A 88 -5.49 -2.39 20.44
C PHE A 88 -4.36 -1.60 21.07
N VAL A 89 -3.86 -0.60 20.34
CA VAL A 89 -2.83 0.34 20.82
C VAL A 89 -3.26 1.73 20.45
N GLU A 90 -3.44 2.59 21.44
CA GLU A 90 -3.79 3.99 21.27
C GLU A 90 -2.75 4.88 21.92
N SER A 91 -2.19 5.80 21.15
CA SER A 91 -1.23 6.79 21.61
C SER A 91 -1.92 8.13 21.83
N PRO A 92 -1.56 8.86 22.91
CA PRO A 92 -2.30 10.05 23.34
C PRO A 92 -2.10 11.28 22.46
N THR A 93 -1.02 11.35 21.70
CA THR A 93 -0.66 12.49 20.84
C THR A 93 -0.02 12.01 19.53
N GLU A 94 0.01 12.87 18.53
CA GLU A 94 0.69 12.58 17.26
C GLU A 94 2.20 12.31 17.43
N GLN A 95 2.85 13.01 18.37
CA GLN A 95 4.25 12.76 18.70
C GLN A 95 4.43 11.35 19.27
N ALA A 96 3.55 10.94 20.19
CA ALA A 96 3.54 9.60 20.76
C ALA A 96 3.27 8.51 19.69
N VAL A 97 2.43 8.81 18.69
CA VAL A 97 2.23 7.93 17.53
C VAL A 97 3.54 7.74 16.78
N ARG A 98 4.22 8.82 16.40
CA ARG A 98 5.49 8.76 15.63
C ARG A 98 6.62 8.02 16.36
N GLU A 99 6.65 8.07 17.68
CA GLU A 99 7.66 7.40 18.50
C GLU A 99 7.38 5.91 18.72
N GLY A 100 6.17 5.46 18.42
CA GLY A 100 5.75 4.08 18.60
C GLY A 100 6.10 3.17 17.43
N SER A 101 6.46 1.93 17.72
CA SER A 101 6.64 0.89 16.71
C SER A 101 6.18 -0.47 17.24
N LEU A 102 5.54 -1.26 16.38
CA LEU A 102 5.07 -2.60 16.70
C LEU A 102 5.54 -3.61 15.65
N THR A 103 5.96 -4.76 16.12
CA THR A 103 6.15 -5.96 15.30
C THR A 103 5.22 -7.04 15.81
N VAL A 104 4.35 -7.53 14.93
CA VAL A 104 3.38 -8.60 15.23
C VAL A 104 3.74 -9.82 14.39
N ARG A 105 4.27 -10.85 15.02
CA ARG A 105 4.49 -12.14 14.36
C ARG A 105 3.23 -12.98 14.44
N VAL A 106 2.79 -13.53 13.32
CA VAL A 106 1.57 -14.33 13.20
C VAL A 106 1.85 -15.65 12.47
N PRO A 107 1.08 -16.72 12.66
CA PRO A 107 1.16 -17.87 11.78
C PRO A 107 1.02 -17.47 10.31
N ARG A 108 1.75 -18.09 9.38
CA ARG A 108 1.67 -17.75 7.95
C ARG A 108 0.24 -17.78 7.40
N GLY A 109 -0.57 -18.74 7.85
CA GLY A 109 -1.97 -18.89 7.44
C GLY A 109 -2.96 -17.92 8.07
N ALA A 110 -2.51 -17.03 8.94
CA ALA A 110 -3.37 -16.10 9.67
C ALA A 110 -4.14 -15.17 8.73
N ARG A 111 -5.33 -14.75 9.19
CA ARG A 111 -6.06 -13.62 8.60
C ARG A 111 -5.79 -12.38 9.44
N VAL A 112 -5.26 -11.34 8.82
CA VAL A 112 -4.93 -10.09 9.50
C VAL A 112 -5.83 -8.98 9.01
N TRP A 113 -6.60 -8.41 9.92
CA TRP A 113 -7.31 -7.15 9.73
C TRP A 113 -6.57 -6.07 10.52
N LEU A 114 -6.05 -5.06 9.82
CA LEU A 114 -5.28 -3.96 10.41
C LEU A 114 -5.92 -2.63 10.06
N LYS A 115 -6.12 -1.80 11.09
CA LYS A 115 -6.55 -0.42 10.91
C LYS A 115 -5.64 0.52 11.68
N THR A 116 -5.15 1.56 11.01
CA THR A 116 -4.30 2.58 11.62
C THR A 116 -4.56 3.96 11.03
N GLY A 117 -4.20 5.00 11.77
CA GLY A 117 -4.26 6.39 11.30
C GLY A 117 -3.07 6.72 10.41
N SER A 118 -1.93 7.05 11.01
CA SER A 118 -0.74 7.56 10.31
C SER A 118 0.46 6.64 10.53
N SER A 119 0.31 5.36 10.20
CA SER A 119 1.39 4.38 10.34
C SER A 119 1.90 3.90 8.99
N ASP A 120 3.22 3.73 8.88
CA ASP A 120 3.79 2.91 7.81
C ASP A 120 3.63 1.44 8.17
N VAL A 121 2.99 0.69 7.28
CA VAL A 121 2.65 -0.72 7.48
C VAL A 121 3.48 -1.58 6.52
N THR A 122 4.20 -2.54 7.08
CA THR A 122 4.91 -3.56 6.29
C THR A 122 4.40 -4.94 6.69
N VAL A 123 3.98 -5.72 5.69
CA VAL A 123 3.55 -7.11 5.89
C VAL A 123 4.45 -8.04 5.08
N SER A 124 4.94 -9.09 5.70
CA SER A 124 5.77 -10.09 5.02
C SER A 124 5.41 -11.51 5.42
N GLU A 125 5.59 -12.47 4.52
CA GLU A 125 5.48 -13.90 4.76
C GLU A 125 4.09 -14.38 5.27
N VAL A 126 3.02 -13.60 5.07
CA VAL A 126 1.65 -14.02 5.36
C VAL A 126 1.02 -14.58 4.09
N THR A 127 0.52 -15.81 4.14
CA THR A 127 -0.14 -16.51 3.02
C THR A 127 -1.65 -16.59 3.17
N GLY A 128 -2.20 -16.19 4.32
CA GLY A 128 -3.63 -16.13 4.59
C GLY A 128 -4.32 -14.94 3.92
N GLY A 129 -5.22 -14.28 4.62
CA GLY A 129 -5.93 -13.09 4.13
C GLY A 129 -5.40 -11.82 4.80
N LEU A 130 -5.30 -10.74 4.04
CA LEU A 130 -4.90 -9.41 4.51
C LEU A 130 -5.97 -8.38 4.19
N ASP A 131 -6.40 -7.62 5.20
CA ASP A 131 -7.27 -6.46 5.08
C ASP A 131 -6.61 -5.29 5.83
N LEU A 132 -5.99 -4.38 5.07
CA LEU A 132 -5.12 -3.33 5.56
C LEU A 132 -5.73 -1.96 5.25
N ASN A 133 -6.07 -1.21 6.30
CA ASN A 133 -6.69 0.10 6.19
C ASN A 133 -5.83 1.15 6.90
N VAL A 134 -5.26 2.07 6.13
CA VAL A 134 -4.40 3.15 6.61
C VAL A 134 -4.98 4.49 6.14
N VAL A 135 -5.01 5.49 7.00
CA VAL A 135 -5.45 6.83 6.58
C VAL A 135 -4.29 7.59 5.94
N GLY A 136 -3.22 7.79 6.68
CA GLY A 136 -2.01 8.45 6.18
C GLY A 136 -0.78 7.63 6.55
N GLY A 137 -0.07 7.16 5.58
CA GLY A 137 1.08 6.27 5.73
C GLY A 137 1.11 5.23 4.61
N SER A 138 2.27 4.66 4.38
CA SER A 138 2.48 3.70 3.31
C SER A 138 2.08 2.27 3.72
N ILE A 139 1.69 1.47 2.72
CA ILE A 139 1.48 0.03 2.88
C ILE A 139 2.46 -0.69 1.96
N THR A 140 3.26 -1.59 2.52
CA THR A 140 4.16 -2.45 1.76
C THR A 140 3.87 -3.91 2.09
N VAL A 141 3.57 -4.71 1.07
CA VAL A 141 3.30 -6.15 1.22
C VAL A 141 4.34 -6.93 0.43
N HIS A 142 5.08 -7.80 1.11
CA HIS A 142 6.01 -8.75 0.52
C HIS A 142 5.48 -10.17 0.67
N GLY A 143 5.27 -10.87 -0.43
CA GLY A 143 4.77 -12.24 -0.45
C GLY A 143 3.44 -12.39 -1.18
N SER A 144 2.89 -13.59 -1.12
CA SER A 144 1.72 -13.98 -1.90
C SER A 144 0.57 -14.42 -0.98
N PRO A 145 -0.12 -13.47 -0.31
CA PRO A 145 -1.34 -13.80 0.41
C PRO A 145 -2.41 -14.27 -0.57
N ARG A 146 -3.29 -15.16 -0.12
CA ARG A 146 -4.40 -15.61 -0.95
C ARG A 146 -5.34 -14.48 -1.31
N GLU A 147 -5.63 -13.60 -0.34
CA GLU A 147 -6.52 -12.45 -0.49
C GLU A 147 -5.85 -11.22 0.09
N LEU A 148 -5.81 -10.13 -0.66
CA LEU A 148 -5.29 -8.84 -0.22
C LEU A 148 -6.30 -7.74 -0.51
N ASN A 149 -6.77 -7.06 0.53
CA ASN A 149 -7.41 -5.76 0.45
C ASN A 149 -6.49 -4.74 1.13
N ALA A 150 -6.05 -3.71 0.41
CA ALA A 150 -5.18 -2.67 0.93
C ALA A 150 -5.72 -1.31 0.54
N GLU A 151 -6.04 -0.50 1.53
CA GLU A 151 -6.58 0.85 1.34
C GLU A 151 -5.72 1.86 2.10
N SER A 152 -5.22 2.88 1.39
CA SER A 152 -4.59 4.06 1.99
C SER A 152 -5.24 5.32 1.43
N MET A 153 -5.45 6.35 2.25
CA MET A 153 -5.95 7.61 1.69
C MET A 153 -4.83 8.38 0.98
N ASP A 154 -3.74 8.64 1.67
CA ASP A 154 -2.67 9.52 1.16
C ASP A 154 -1.34 8.78 0.88
N GLY A 155 -1.11 7.64 1.50
CA GLY A 155 0.13 6.89 1.39
C GLY A 155 0.19 5.98 0.16
N ALA A 156 1.40 5.72 -0.30
CA ALA A 156 1.65 4.77 -1.37
C ALA A 156 1.38 3.32 -0.93
N VAL A 157 0.93 2.49 -1.88
CA VAL A 157 0.76 1.05 -1.66
C VAL A 157 1.66 0.28 -2.61
N THR A 158 2.55 -0.52 -2.05
CA THR A 158 3.46 -1.39 -2.81
C THR A 158 3.17 -2.85 -2.50
N VAL A 159 2.96 -3.65 -3.53
CA VAL A 159 2.78 -5.10 -3.42
C VAL A 159 3.85 -5.78 -4.26
N ASP A 160 4.69 -6.59 -3.61
CA ASP A 160 5.75 -7.38 -4.23
C ASP A 160 5.50 -8.86 -3.93
N GLY A 161 4.89 -9.53 -4.88
CA GLY A 161 4.44 -10.91 -4.77
C GLY A 161 3.24 -11.19 -5.67
N SER A 162 2.70 -12.40 -5.61
CA SER A 162 1.58 -12.84 -6.45
C SER A 162 0.36 -13.27 -5.62
N PRO A 163 -0.38 -12.32 -5.04
CA PRO A 163 -1.69 -12.63 -4.46
C PRO A 163 -2.62 -13.23 -5.51
N SER A 164 -3.40 -14.25 -5.14
CA SER A 164 -4.39 -14.81 -6.06
C SER A 164 -5.53 -13.84 -6.32
N TRP A 165 -5.87 -13.02 -5.33
CA TRP A 165 -6.83 -11.95 -5.46
C TRP A 165 -6.36 -10.71 -4.70
N MET A 166 -6.36 -9.54 -5.35
CA MET A 166 -6.05 -8.29 -4.68
C MET A 166 -6.97 -7.15 -5.09
N ARG A 167 -7.24 -6.28 -4.13
CA ARG A 167 -7.86 -4.96 -4.33
C ARG A 167 -7.05 -3.92 -3.58
N VAL A 168 -6.56 -2.94 -4.33
CA VAL A 168 -5.71 -1.87 -3.81
C VAL A 168 -6.34 -0.53 -4.13
N LYS A 169 -6.50 0.32 -3.12
CA LYS A 169 -7.09 1.64 -3.29
C LYS A 169 -6.28 2.72 -2.60
N THR A 170 -6.12 3.84 -3.28
CA THR A 170 -5.60 5.07 -2.70
C THR A 170 -6.45 6.26 -3.15
N ALA A 171 -6.34 7.41 -2.48
CA ALA A 171 -6.86 8.64 -3.04
C ALA A 171 -5.76 9.41 -3.79
N THR A 172 -4.62 9.66 -3.14
CA THR A 172 -3.52 10.45 -3.71
C THR A 172 -2.22 9.67 -3.84
N GLY A 173 -2.06 8.57 -3.10
CA GLY A 173 -0.86 7.74 -3.11
C GLY A 173 -0.69 6.95 -4.42
N ASP A 174 0.56 6.67 -4.76
CA ASP A 174 0.91 5.81 -5.88
C ASP A 174 0.68 4.33 -5.52
N ILE A 175 0.35 3.53 -6.52
CA ILE A 175 0.15 2.08 -6.41
C ILE A 175 1.21 1.40 -7.28
N ALA A 176 2.06 0.58 -6.66
CA ALA A 176 3.06 -0.22 -7.35
C ALA A 176 2.80 -1.72 -7.11
N LEU A 177 2.46 -2.46 -8.17
CA LEU A 177 2.13 -3.87 -8.13
C LEU A 177 3.14 -4.68 -8.93
N ARG A 178 3.72 -5.69 -8.30
CA ARG A 178 4.65 -6.63 -8.93
C ARG A 178 4.12 -8.05 -8.76
N GLY A 179 3.37 -8.52 -9.76
CA GLY A 179 2.67 -9.79 -9.74
C GLY A 179 1.18 -9.66 -9.42
N GLY A 180 0.50 -10.82 -9.34
CA GLY A 180 -0.93 -10.95 -9.06
C GLY A 180 -1.70 -11.56 -10.21
N GLU A 181 -2.72 -12.37 -9.89
CA GLU A 181 -3.56 -13.10 -10.87
C GLU A 181 -4.86 -12.33 -11.14
N ASP A 182 -5.58 -11.92 -10.09
CA ASP A 182 -6.79 -11.10 -10.16
C ASP A 182 -6.53 -9.76 -9.44
N ILE A 183 -6.38 -8.71 -10.23
CA ILE A 183 -5.94 -7.39 -9.77
C ILE A 183 -7.06 -6.37 -9.91
N GLY A 184 -7.40 -5.69 -8.82
CA GLY A 184 -8.12 -4.42 -8.84
C GLY A 184 -7.28 -3.33 -8.22
N ALA A 185 -7.05 -2.23 -8.95
CA ALA A 185 -6.37 -1.08 -8.40
C ALA A 185 -7.09 0.21 -8.79
N SER A 186 -7.27 1.10 -7.82
CA SER A 186 -7.92 2.38 -8.08
C SER A 186 -7.28 3.52 -7.30
N THR A 187 -7.14 4.68 -7.95
CA THR A 187 -6.66 5.92 -7.34
C THR A 187 -7.39 7.14 -7.93
N ILE A 188 -7.37 8.25 -7.22
CA ILE A 188 -7.88 9.50 -7.78
C ILE A 188 -6.77 10.22 -8.56
N SER A 189 -5.58 10.39 -7.97
CA SER A 189 -4.51 11.19 -8.57
C SER A 189 -3.14 10.52 -8.60
N GLY A 190 -2.92 9.48 -7.82
CA GLY A 190 -1.66 8.72 -7.83
C GLY A 190 -1.45 7.94 -9.13
N THR A 191 -0.24 7.51 -9.38
CA THR A 191 0.11 6.63 -10.50
C THR A 191 -0.17 5.18 -10.13
N ILE A 192 -0.72 4.39 -11.07
CA ILE A 192 -0.82 2.94 -10.96
C ILE A 192 0.25 2.33 -11.86
N GLU A 193 1.16 1.57 -11.27
CA GLU A 193 2.19 0.83 -11.97
C GLU A 193 2.00 -0.67 -11.71
N ALA A 194 1.62 -1.44 -12.74
CA ALA A 194 1.45 -2.88 -12.66
C ALA A 194 2.48 -3.57 -13.56
N ARG A 195 3.41 -4.33 -12.94
CA ARG A 195 4.53 -5.00 -13.64
C ARG A 195 4.75 -6.40 -13.11
N ALA A 196 5.36 -7.20 -13.95
CA ALA A 196 5.82 -8.56 -13.67
C ALA A 196 4.70 -9.52 -13.20
N GLY A 197 4.69 -10.71 -13.79
CA GLY A 197 3.72 -11.76 -13.52
C GLY A 197 2.80 -11.99 -14.69
N GLU A 198 1.93 -12.97 -14.52
CA GLU A 198 0.90 -13.36 -15.46
C GLU A 198 -0.47 -13.07 -14.84
N VAL A 199 -1.29 -12.31 -15.55
CA VAL A 199 -2.57 -11.85 -15.05
C VAL A 199 -3.73 -12.56 -15.73
N GLU A 200 -4.72 -13.00 -14.96
CA GLU A 200 -5.99 -13.54 -15.47
C GLU A 200 -7.03 -12.42 -15.60
N ARG A 201 -7.13 -11.57 -14.63
CA ARG A 201 -8.03 -10.41 -14.61
C ARG A 201 -7.35 -9.18 -14.02
N ALA A 202 -7.50 -8.05 -14.69
CA ALA A 202 -7.10 -6.77 -14.11
C ALA A 202 -8.16 -5.70 -14.37
N LYS A 203 -8.46 -4.91 -13.34
CA LYS A 203 -9.23 -3.68 -13.46
C LYS A 203 -8.48 -2.54 -12.80
N LEU A 204 -7.99 -1.60 -13.62
CA LEU A 204 -7.19 -0.48 -13.17
C LEU A 204 -7.92 0.82 -13.48
N GLU A 205 -8.15 1.63 -12.46
CA GLU A 205 -8.95 2.86 -12.56
C GLU A 205 -8.21 4.05 -11.96
N SER A 206 -8.14 5.16 -12.68
CA SER A 206 -7.64 6.41 -12.15
C SER A 206 -8.47 7.61 -12.64
N THR A 207 -8.62 8.63 -11.81
CA THR A 207 -9.26 9.86 -12.29
C THR A 207 -8.27 10.74 -13.06
N THR A 208 -7.14 11.07 -12.46
CA THR A 208 -6.14 11.98 -13.06
C THR A 208 -4.75 11.40 -13.17
N GLY A 209 -4.44 10.36 -12.40
CA GLY A 209 -3.14 9.69 -12.39
C GLY A 209 -2.90 8.81 -13.61
N ALA A 210 -1.65 8.54 -13.90
CA ALA A 210 -1.24 7.66 -14.99
C ALA A 210 -1.47 6.18 -14.63
N ILE A 211 -1.73 5.35 -15.66
CA ILE A 211 -1.71 3.89 -15.54
C ILE A 211 -0.61 3.35 -16.44
N HIS A 212 0.35 2.61 -15.86
CA HIS A 212 1.40 1.89 -16.56
C HIS A 212 1.21 0.39 -16.35
N PHE A 213 1.02 -0.32 -17.46
CA PHE A 213 0.74 -1.76 -17.43
C PHE A 213 1.78 -2.52 -18.27
N ALA A 214 2.47 -3.47 -17.64
CA ALA A 214 3.49 -4.30 -18.28
C ALA A 214 3.48 -5.72 -17.69
N LEU A 215 2.34 -6.41 -17.79
CA LEU A 215 2.17 -7.79 -17.35
C LEU A 215 2.00 -8.73 -18.54
N ALA A 216 2.37 -10.00 -18.37
CA ALA A 216 1.95 -11.05 -19.28
C ALA A 216 0.46 -11.37 -19.06
N LEU A 217 -0.22 -11.81 -20.13
CA LEU A 217 -1.63 -12.21 -20.06
C LEU A 217 -1.72 -13.73 -20.00
N ALA A 218 -2.48 -14.26 -19.06
CA ALA A 218 -2.92 -15.64 -19.05
C ALA A 218 -3.86 -15.92 -20.25
N ARG A 219 -4.07 -17.19 -20.58
CA ARG A 219 -5.04 -17.56 -21.63
C ARG A 219 -6.44 -17.09 -21.26
N GLY A 220 -7.08 -16.35 -22.16
CA GLY A 220 -8.41 -15.82 -21.95
C GLY A 220 -8.48 -14.69 -20.90
N ALA A 221 -7.36 -14.08 -20.59
CA ALA A 221 -7.30 -12.96 -19.64
C ALA A 221 -8.22 -11.81 -20.05
N SER A 222 -8.75 -11.10 -19.04
CA SER A 222 -9.56 -9.90 -19.22
C SER A 222 -8.95 -8.74 -18.46
N VAL A 223 -8.56 -7.69 -19.20
CA VAL A 223 -7.94 -6.50 -18.63
C VAL A 223 -8.73 -5.27 -19.02
N GLU A 224 -9.13 -4.49 -18.04
CA GLU A 224 -9.82 -3.20 -18.20
C GLU A 224 -9.01 -2.08 -17.56
N MET A 225 -8.77 -1.01 -18.30
CA MET A 225 -8.11 0.19 -17.79
C MET A 225 -8.92 1.41 -18.15
N GLU A 226 -9.20 2.22 -17.13
CA GLU A 226 -10.00 3.41 -17.32
C GLU A 226 -9.37 4.62 -16.62
N THR A 227 -9.30 5.76 -17.35
CA THR A 227 -8.94 7.04 -16.75
C THR A 227 -9.89 8.15 -17.21
N HIS A 228 -10.06 9.18 -16.38
CA HIS A 228 -10.72 10.40 -16.86
C HIS A 228 -9.75 11.30 -17.63
N SER A 229 -8.58 11.59 -17.08
CA SER A 229 -7.62 12.50 -17.73
C SER A 229 -6.16 12.01 -17.69
N GLY A 230 -5.84 11.02 -16.90
CA GLY A 230 -4.50 10.43 -16.84
C GLY A 230 -4.15 9.66 -18.12
N PRO A 231 -2.87 9.56 -18.47
CA PRO A 231 -2.44 8.73 -19.59
C PRO A 231 -2.50 7.23 -19.21
N ILE A 232 -2.69 6.38 -20.24
CA ILE A 232 -2.57 4.93 -20.13
C ILE A 232 -1.42 4.49 -21.02
N ASP A 233 -0.41 3.84 -20.48
CA ASP A 233 0.73 3.26 -21.20
C ASP A 233 0.73 1.75 -21.00
N VAL A 234 0.60 0.99 -22.10
CA VAL A 234 0.50 -0.45 -22.08
C VAL A 234 1.65 -1.06 -22.86
N GLN A 235 2.43 -1.92 -22.20
CA GLN A 235 3.50 -2.69 -22.82
C GLN A 235 3.05 -4.13 -23.03
N LEU A 236 3.07 -4.60 -24.27
CA LEU A 236 2.51 -5.87 -24.68
C LEU A 236 3.56 -6.80 -25.30
N SER A 237 3.48 -8.07 -25.00
CA SER A 237 4.24 -9.11 -25.70
C SER A 237 3.68 -9.30 -27.12
N ARG A 238 4.58 -9.53 -28.07
CA ARG A 238 4.19 -9.87 -29.46
C ARG A 238 3.90 -11.36 -29.66
N LYS A 239 4.19 -12.20 -28.67
CA LYS A 239 4.06 -13.66 -28.80
C LYS A 239 2.60 -14.15 -28.84
N SER A 240 1.73 -13.47 -28.10
CA SER A 240 0.29 -13.80 -28.02
C SER A 240 -0.48 -12.47 -28.04
N PRO A 241 -0.81 -11.96 -29.23
CA PRO A 241 -1.45 -10.67 -29.40
C PRO A 241 -2.89 -10.73 -28.87
N PRO A 242 -3.25 -9.96 -27.82
CA PRO A 242 -4.62 -9.94 -27.32
C PRO A 242 -5.56 -9.19 -28.27
N GLU A 243 -6.86 -9.42 -28.11
CA GLU A 243 -7.87 -8.51 -28.62
C GLU A 243 -7.76 -7.18 -27.86
N ILE A 244 -7.66 -6.06 -28.57
CA ILE A 244 -7.57 -4.72 -27.94
C ILE A 244 -8.68 -3.85 -28.47
N ASP A 245 -9.42 -3.26 -27.56
CA ASP A 245 -10.41 -2.20 -27.85
C ASP A 245 -10.03 -0.95 -27.04
N ALA A 246 -9.53 0.08 -27.70
CA ALA A 246 -9.13 1.33 -27.09
C ALA A 246 -9.96 2.49 -27.63
N ALA A 247 -10.44 3.34 -26.74
CA ALA A 247 -11.21 4.53 -27.11
C ALA A 247 -10.89 5.73 -26.19
N THR A 248 -10.86 6.91 -26.82
CA THR A 248 -10.81 8.20 -26.11
C THR A 248 -11.97 9.08 -26.55
N VAL A 249 -12.39 10.03 -25.70
CA VAL A 249 -13.42 11.01 -26.06
C VAL A 249 -12.80 12.28 -26.65
N THR A 250 -11.75 12.80 -26.05
CA THR A 250 -11.00 13.98 -26.55
C THR A 250 -9.49 13.77 -26.53
N GLY A 251 -9.02 12.62 -26.02
CA GLY A 251 -7.61 12.26 -25.99
C GLY A 251 -7.09 11.71 -27.31
N ALA A 252 -5.85 11.27 -27.33
CA ALA A 252 -5.18 10.66 -28.46
C ALA A 252 -4.84 9.20 -28.20
N ILE A 253 -4.77 8.38 -29.26
CA ILE A 253 -4.24 7.02 -29.19
C ILE A 253 -2.99 6.94 -30.07
N GLU A 254 -1.90 6.44 -29.49
CA GLU A 254 -0.65 6.18 -30.18
C GLU A 254 -0.35 4.68 -30.16
N ASN A 255 -0.37 4.07 -31.34
CA ASN A 255 -0.08 2.65 -31.48
C ASN A 255 1.32 2.44 -32.04
N LEU A 256 2.27 2.16 -31.17
CA LEU A 256 3.66 1.81 -31.49
C LEU A 256 3.88 0.27 -31.48
N TRP A 257 2.84 -0.50 -31.12
CA TRP A 257 2.89 -1.94 -31.02
C TRP A 257 2.61 -2.64 -32.36
N SER A 258 1.71 -2.09 -33.17
CA SER A 258 1.32 -2.65 -34.46
C SER A 258 1.29 -1.58 -35.55
N LYS A 259 1.06 -2.00 -36.82
CA LYS A 259 0.94 -1.08 -37.95
C LYS A 259 -0.46 -0.49 -38.13
N ILE A 260 -1.43 -0.90 -37.31
CA ILE A 260 -2.82 -0.42 -37.42
C ILE A 260 -2.88 1.00 -36.87
N VAL A 261 -3.38 1.90 -37.67
CA VAL A 261 -3.51 3.31 -37.31
C VAL A 261 -4.85 3.54 -36.59
N PRO A 262 -4.85 4.22 -35.44
CA PRO A 262 -6.09 4.64 -34.80
C PRO A 262 -6.93 5.54 -35.71
N VAL A 263 -8.26 5.40 -35.64
CA VAL A 263 -9.19 6.17 -36.46
C VAL A 263 -9.93 7.21 -35.62
N ALA A 264 -10.41 8.29 -36.26
CA ALA A 264 -11.24 9.27 -35.56
C ALA A 264 -12.49 8.63 -34.98
N GLY A 265 -12.83 8.98 -33.76
CA GLY A 265 -14.03 8.53 -33.08
C GLY A 265 -15.30 9.07 -33.72
N ARG A 266 -16.44 8.74 -33.12
CA ARG A 266 -17.75 9.22 -33.60
C ARG A 266 -17.76 10.75 -33.67
N GLU A 267 -18.34 11.30 -34.75
CA GLU A 267 -18.43 12.74 -34.98
C GLU A 267 -17.08 13.48 -35.01
N GLY A 268 -15.98 12.77 -35.33
CA GLY A 268 -14.64 13.34 -35.38
C GLY A 268 -14.03 13.73 -34.04
N ARG A 269 -14.62 13.27 -32.91
CA ARG A 269 -14.11 13.51 -31.57
C ARG A 269 -13.38 12.27 -31.04
N GLY A 270 -12.22 12.52 -30.40
CA GLY A 270 -11.39 11.45 -29.84
C GLY A 270 -10.88 10.48 -30.91
N MET A 271 -10.44 9.32 -30.45
CA MET A 271 -9.88 8.26 -31.28
C MET A 271 -10.36 6.91 -30.82
N THR A 272 -10.38 5.94 -31.76
CA THR A 272 -10.64 4.53 -31.47
C THR A 272 -9.60 3.66 -32.15
N LEU A 273 -9.29 2.52 -31.53
CA LEU A 273 -8.41 1.49 -32.08
C LEU A 273 -8.98 0.13 -31.69
N ALA A 274 -9.23 -0.72 -32.71
CA ALA A 274 -9.60 -2.10 -32.50
C ALA A 274 -8.57 -3.00 -33.15
N LEU A 275 -8.02 -3.93 -32.38
CA LEU A 275 -7.07 -4.95 -32.83
C LEU A 275 -7.67 -6.32 -32.56
N GLY A 276 -7.74 -7.17 -33.56
CA GLY A 276 -8.18 -8.55 -33.42
C GLY A 276 -7.08 -9.40 -32.78
N GLY A 277 -7.50 -10.30 -31.90
CA GLY A 277 -6.67 -11.35 -31.31
C GLY A 277 -7.37 -12.69 -31.47
N GLY A 278 -6.70 -13.77 -31.09
CA GLY A 278 -7.33 -15.10 -30.99
C GLY A 278 -8.26 -15.18 -29.78
N PRO A 279 -9.29 -16.01 -29.79
CA PRO A 279 -10.26 -16.11 -28.69
C PRO A 279 -9.66 -16.60 -27.37
N LEU A 280 -8.41 -17.07 -27.38
CA LEU A 280 -7.68 -17.53 -26.21
C LEU A 280 -6.51 -16.62 -25.82
N ASP A 281 -6.27 -15.54 -26.57
CA ASP A 281 -5.11 -14.67 -26.37
C ASP A 281 -5.38 -13.55 -25.35
N GLY A 282 -6.59 -13.48 -24.82
CA GLY A 282 -7.01 -12.46 -23.86
C GLY A 282 -7.58 -11.21 -24.53
N ARG A 283 -8.23 -10.38 -23.71
CA ARG A 283 -8.86 -9.12 -24.14
C ARG A 283 -8.40 -7.97 -23.24
N ILE A 284 -8.08 -6.85 -23.88
CA ILE A 284 -7.73 -5.58 -23.22
C ILE A 284 -8.70 -4.50 -23.66
N GLU A 285 -9.36 -3.89 -22.72
CA GLU A 285 -10.22 -2.73 -22.92
C GLU A 285 -9.59 -1.49 -22.29
N LEU A 286 -9.39 -0.41 -23.09
CA LEU A 286 -8.75 0.82 -22.68
C LEU A 286 -9.71 1.98 -22.91
N ARG A 287 -10.02 2.72 -21.88
CA ARG A 287 -10.93 3.88 -21.93
C ARG A 287 -10.28 5.09 -21.28
N SER A 288 -10.30 6.22 -22.00
CA SER A 288 -9.92 7.50 -21.42
C SER A 288 -10.83 8.60 -21.93
N PHE A 289 -11.21 9.52 -21.04
CA PHE A 289 -11.98 10.69 -21.51
C PHE A 289 -11.06 11.72 -22.19
N LYS A 290 -9.94 12.10 -21.55
CA LYS A 290 -8.99 13.13 -22.07
C LYS A 290 -7.56 12.62 -22.23
N GLY A 291 -7.18 11.58 -21.49
CA GLY A 291 -5.82 11.09 -21.44
C GLY A 291 -5.38 10.44 -22.75
N LYS A 292 -4.07 10.45 -22.97
CA LYS A 292 -3.44 9.74 -24.08
C LYS A 292 -3.32 8.25 -23.75
N ILE A 293 -3.68 7.38 -24.71
CA ILE A 293 -3.44 5.94 -24.63
C ILE A 293 -2.25 5.61 -25.54
N THR A 294 -1.24 4.93 -25.00
CA THR A 294 -0.06 4.50 -25.76
C THR A 294 0.10 2.98 -25.65
N LEU A 295 0.22 2.32 -26.80
CA LEU A 295 0.51 0.88 -26.90
C LEU A 295 1.94 0.67 -27.38
N ARG A 296 2.75 -0.13 -26.67
CA ARG A 296 4.15 -0.41 -27.01
C ARG A 296 4.43 -1.90 -26.96
N GLY A 297 5.51 -2.32 -27.67
CA GLY A 297 6.06 -3.67 -27.52
C GLY A 297 7.01 -3.74 -26.30
N MET A 298 7.00 -4.90 -25.65
CA MET A 298 8.06 -5.28 -24.70
C MET A 298 9.34 -5.59 -25.45
#